data_e7b99d59e49cf01c024b563dfdb68682
#
_entry.id   e7b99d59e49cf01c024b563dfdb68682
#
_cell.length_a   1.000
_cell.length_b   1.000
_cell.length_c   1.000
_cell.angle_alpha   90.00
_cell.angle_beta   90.00
_cell.angle_gamma   90.00
#
_symmetry.space_group_name_H-M   'P 1'
#
loop_
_entity.id
_entity.type
_entity.pdbx_description
1 polymer ?
#
loop_
_entity_poly.entity_id
_entity_poly.type
_entity_poly.pdbx_seq_one_letter_code
_entity_poly.pdbx_strand_id
1 'polypeptide(L)'
;GSGNRWAFMGGRGWVPVESLGRDWRNATGKRAVAAPRSLFLNRGDGTYAEIAQLSDVQASGWSWSPIFLDVDLDGYEDIIIATGHFYDALNTDVLARIRSKRYRSLDNWRNKIFEFPSLSIPNIAFHNRGDLTFEEVGDKWGFSTTDISHGIALGDFDNDGDLDIVFNRLNA
;
A
#
# COMPACT_ATOMS: atom_id res chain seq x y z
N GLY A 1 -3.97 -22.14 -21.34
CA GLY A 1 -4.23 -21.47 -20.10
C GLY A 1 -4.07 -19.97 -20.31
N SER A 2 -5.17 -19.19 -20.27
CA SER A 2 -5.13 -17.73 -20.31
C SER A 2 -4.82 -17.25 -18.91
N GLY A 3 -3.55 -17.01 -18.63
CA GLY A 3 -3.14 -16.42 -17.36
C GLY A 3 -3.81 -15.05 -17.18
N ASN A 4 -4.58 -14.89 -16.11
CA ASN A 4 -5.11 -13.61 -15.70
C ASN A 4 -3.93 -12.70 -15.37
N ARG A 5 -3.70 -11.69 -16.20
CA ARG A 5 -2.65 -10.71 -15.93
C ARG A 5 -3.25 -9.57 -15.12
N TRP A 6 -2.83 -9.45 -13.89
CA TRP A 6 -3.16 -8.37 -12.99
C TRP A 6 -2.21 -7.18 -13.20
N ALA A 7 -2.68 -5.97 -13.03
CA ALA A 7 -1.85 -4.79 -12.93
C ALA A 7 -2.26 -4.00 -11.69
N PHE A 8 -1.37 -3.86 -10.73
CA PHE A 8 -1.57 -3.05 -9.54
C PHE A 8 -0.86 -1.70 -9.72
N MET A 9 -1.58 -0.61 -9.60
CA MET A 9 -0.98 0.72 -9.60
C MET A 9 -0.96 1.27 -8.18
N GLY A 10 0.15 1.04 -7.49
CA GLY A 10 0.46 1.67 -6.21
C GLY A 10 0.81 3.15 -6.39
N GLY A 11 0.32 3.97 -5.49
CA GLY A 11 0.35 5.41 -5.40
C GLY A 11 1.51 6.19 -5.98
N ARG A 12 1.44 6.55 -7.23
CA ARG A 12 1.87 7.78 -7.94
C ARG A 12 1.46 7.75 -9.41
N GLY A 13 0.46 6.98 -9.79
CA GLY A 13 -0.23 7.22 -11.04
C GLY A 13 -1.09 8.47 -10.86
N TRP A 14 -0.98 9.43 -11.76
CA TRP A 14 -1.85 10.58 -11.83
C TRP A 14 -3.27 10.08 -12.13
N VAL A 15 -4.06 9.89 -11.10
CA VAL A 15 -5.51 9.79 -11.24
C VAL A 15 -6.01 11.22 -11.08
N PRO A 16 -6.78 11.78 -12.02
CA PRO A 16 -7.40 13.08 -11.82
C PRO A 16 -8.17 13.10 -10.50
N VAL A 17 -7.91 14.08 -9.68
CA VAL A 17 -8.54 14.28 -8.35
C VAL A 17 -10.07 14.35 -8.44
N GLU A 18 -10.61 14.51 -9.63
CA GLU A 18 -12.03 14.60 -9.94
C GLU A 18 -12.79 13.27 -9.82
N SER A 19 -12.09 12.12 -9.84
CA SER A 19 -12.72 10.79 -9.66
C SER A 19 -12.85 10.38 -8.19
N LEU A 20 -12.23 11.12 -7.26
CA LEU A 20 -12.38 10.90 -5.84
C LEU A 20 -13.67 11.58 -5.38
N GLY A 21 -14.73 10.82 -5.15
CA GLY A 21 -15.98 11.33 -4.63
C GLY A 21 -15.75 12.25 -3.42
N ARG A 22 -16.59 13.29 -3.28
CA ARG A 22 -16.46 14.38 -2.29
C ARG A 22 -16.45 13.96 -0.82
N ASP A 23 -16.55 12.67 -0.50
CA ASP A 23 -16.78 12.16 0.86
C ASP A 23 -15.53 11.99 1.73
N TRP A 24 -14.34 12.09 1.17
CA TRP A 24 -13.12 11.96 1.98
C TRP A 24 -12.90 13.12 2.99
N ARG A 25 -13.59 14.26 2.82
CA ARG A 25 -13.45 15.45 3.69
C ARG A 25 -14.33 15.39 4.94
N ASN A 26 -15.30 14.49 5.01
CA ASN A 26 -16.31 14.47 6.07
C ASN A 26 -16.22 13.27 7.02
N ALA A 27 -15.18 12.43 6.91
CA ALA A 27 -14.93 11.37 7.88
C ALA A 27 -14.41 11.99 9.20
N THR A 28 -15.34 12.47 9.99
CA THR A 28 -15.07 12.95 11.34
C THR A 28 -14.44 11.86 12.19
N GLY A 29 -13.18 12.06 12.60
CA GLY A 29 -12.56 11.35 13.70
C GLY A 29 -11.95 9.97 13.43
N LYS A 30 -11.95 9.49 12.19
CA LYS A 30 -11.14 8.32 11.79
C LYS A 30 -10.04 8.77 10.87
N ARG A 31 -8.80 8.31 11.12
CA ARG A 31 -7.64 8.47 10.26
C ARG A 31 -8.07 8.52 8.80
N ALA A 32 -7.72 9.58 8.09
CA ALA A 32 -7.89 9.60 6.65
C ALA A 32 -7.14 8.40 6.09
N VAL A 33 -7.87 7.38 5.73
CA VAL A 33 -7.30 6.19 5.10
C VAL A 33 -6.65 6.64 3.82
N ALA A 34 -5.44 6.19 3.58
CA ALA A 34 -4.69 6.44 2.36
C ALA A 34 -5.57 6.31 1.11
N ALA A 35 -5.21 7.05 0.07
CA ALA A 35 -5.93 7.03 -1.20
C ALA A 35 -6.28 5.60 -1.62
N PRO A 36 -7.49 5.33 -2.13
CA PRO A 36 -7.89 4.01 -2.56
C PRO A 36 -6.88 3.46 -3.57
N ARG A 37 -6.54 2.20 -3.43
CA ARG A 37 -5.68 1.49 -4.39
C ARG A 37 -6.52 1.05 -5.57
N SER A 38 -5.88 0.92 -6.71
CA SER A 38 -6.53 0.41 -7.91
C SER A 38 -5.94 -0.95 -8.26
N LEU A 39 -6.81 -1.92 -8.47
CA LEU A 39 -6.48 -3.22 -9.02
C LEU A 39 -7.18 -3.36 -10.37
N PHE A 40 -6.41 -3.61 -11.42
CA PHE A 40 -6.94 -3.74 -12.76
C PHE A 40 -6.92 -5.18 -13.24
N LEU A 41 -8.09 -5.70 -13.57
CA LEU A 41 -8.26 -7.00 -14.23
C LEU A 41 -8.15 -6.82 -15.74
N ASN A 42 -7.24 -7.56 -16.36
CA ASN A 42 -7.15 -7.65 -17.82
C ASN A 42 -8.30 -8.53 -18.36
N ARG A 43 -9.16 -7.96 -19.21
CA ARG A 43 -10.30 -8.65 -19.81
C ARG A 43 -9.94 -9.53 -21.00
N GLY A 44 -8.69 -9.46 -21.48
CA GLY A 44 -8.23 -10.24 -22.64
C GLY A 44 -8.59 -9.66 -23.99
N ASP A 45 -9.34 -8.58 -24.05
CA ASP A 45 -9.76 -7.86 -25.27
C ASP A 45 -8.99 -6.54 -25.47
N GLY A 46 -7.93 -6.32 -24.70
CA GLY A 46 -7.16 -5.08 -24.69
C GLY A 46 -7.72 -4.03 -23.74
N THR A 47 -8.79 -4.33 -23.00
CA THR A 47 -9.36 -3.46 -21.97
C THR A 47 -9.10 -3.98 -20.55
N TYR A 48 -9.24 -3.08 -19.58
CA TYR A 48 -9.06 -3.39 -18.16
C TYR A 48 -10.30 -2.96 -17.37
N ALA A 49 -10.63 -3.72 -16.31
CA ALA A 49 -11.63 -3.33 -15.33
C ALA A 49 -10.93 -2.96 -14.01
N GLU A 50 -11.28 -1.82 -13.45
CA GLU A 50 -10.87 -1.49 -12.08
C GLU A 50 -11.77 -2.28 -11.11
N ILE A 51 -11.17 -3.11 -10.24
CA ILE A 51 -11.89 -4.04 -9.38
C ILE A 51 -11.44 -4.03 -7.92
N ALA A 52 -10.60 -3.06 -7.48
CA ALA A 52 -10.03 -3.08 -6.13
C ALA A 52 -11.11 -3.14 -5.03
N GLN A 53 -12.23 -2.46 -5.24
CA GLN A 53 -13.35 -2.50 -4.28
C GLN A 53 -14.10 -3.83 -4.31
N LEU A 54 -14.28 -4.42 -5.49
CA LEU A 54 -14.87 -5.75 -5.63
C LEU A 54 -13.99 -6.83 -4.97
N SER A 55 -12.68 -6.65 -5.08
CA SER A 55 -11.67 -7.59 -4.63
C SER A 55 -11.25 -7.38 -3.17
N ASP A 56 -11.83 -6.42 -2.44
CA ASP A 56 -11.50 -6.07 -1.05
C ASP A 56 -10.04 -5.63 -0.79
N VAL A 57 -9.35 -5.12 -1.83
CA VAL A 57 -7.95 -4.65 -1.74
C VAL A 57 -7.80 -3.13 -1.84
N GLN A 58 -8.89 -2.37 -1.76
CA GLN A 58 -8.92 -0.92 -1.94
C GLN A 58 -8.19 -0.14 -0.85
N ALA A 59 -7.90 -0.74 0.31
CA ALA A 59 -7.30 -0.08 1.45
C ALA A 59 -6.07 -0.84 1.95
N SER A 60 -4.89 -0.25 1.82
CA SER A 60 -3.63 -0.84 2.26
C SER A 60 -2.71 0.15 2.98
N GLY A 61 -3.27 1.21 3.55
CA GLY A 61 -2.48 2.22 4.26
C GLY A 61 -1.48 2.96 3.35
N TRP A 62 -0.33 3.34 3.89
CA TRP A 62 0.73 3.97 3.11
C TRP A 62 1.62 2.90 2.47
N SER A 63 1.32 2.55 1.23
CA SER A 63 1.89 1.40 0.51
C SER A 63 2.92 1.84 -0.52
N TRP A 64 3.95 1.00 -0.69
CA TRP A 64 5.06 1.26 -1.59
C TRP A 64 5.18 0.21 -2.71
N SER A 65 5.73 -0.94 -2.43
CA SER A 65 6.05 -1.98 -3.41
C SER A 65 5.03 -3.11 -3.36
N PRO A 66 3.98 -3.10 -4.18
CA PRO A 66 3.15 -4.27 -4.35
C PRO A 66 3.84 -5.28 -5.26
N ILE A 67 3.76 -6.54 -4.91
CA ILE A 67 4.18 -7.66 -5.76
C ILE A 67 3.06 -8.69 -5.87
N PHE A 68 3.08 -9.44 -6.96
CA PHE A 68 2.28 -10.64 -7.14
C PHE A 68 3.17 -11.86 -6.99
N LEU A 69 2.75 -12.82 -6.19
CA LEU A 69 3.43 -14.07 -5.96
C LEU A 69 2.41 -15.09 -5.46
N ASP A 70 2.45 -16.30 -5.98
CA ASP A 70 1.72 -17.45 -5.45
C ASP A 70 2.46 -17.94 -4.18
N VAL A 71 2.06 -17.44 -3.01
CA VAL A 71 2.78 -17.64 -1.74
C VAL A 71 2.54 -19.03 -1.16
N ASP A 72 1.34 -19.54 -1.32
CA ASP A 72 0.95 -20.84 -0.78
C ASP A 72 0.88 -21.96 -1.83
N LEU A 73 1.31 -21.66 -3.06
CA LEU A 73 1.43 -22.58 -4.20
C LEU A 73 0.09 -23.21 -4.59
N ASP A 74 -1.00 -22.45 -4.47
CA ASP A 74 -2.34 -22.88 -4.84
C ASP A 74 -2.68 -22.65 -6.33
N GLY A 75 -1.79 -21.96 -7.07
CA GLY A 75 -1.91 -21.65 -8.48
C GLY A 75 -2.56 -20.29 -8.76
N TYR A 76 -2.86 -19.50 -7.74
CA TYR A 76 -3.35 -18.11 -7.84
C TYR A 76 -2.32 -17.13 -7.26
N GLU A 77 -2.07 -16.05 -7.99
CA GLU A 77 -1.14 -15.01 -7.52
C GLU A 77 -1.77 -14.19 -6.38
N ASP A 78 -1.09 -14.15 -5.25
CA ASP A 78 -1.41 -13.33 -4.09
C ASP A 78 -0.80 -11.93 -4.21
N ILE A 79 -1.16 -11.02 -3.31
CA ILE A 79 -0.63 -9.66 -3.30
C ILE A 79 0.09 -9.41 -1.98
N ILE A 80 1.38 -9.07 -2.05
CA ILE A 80 2.19 -8.64 -0.91
C ILE A 80 2.52 -7.16 -1.08
N ILE A 81 2.37 -6.38 0.00
CA ILE A 81 2.56 -4.92 -0.05
C ILE A 81 3.45 -4.46 1.10
N ALA A 82 4.56 -3.81 0.75
CA ALA A 82 5.37 -3.07 1.72
C ALA A 82 4.67 -1.77 2.13
N THR A 83 4.68 -1.46 3.42
CA THR A 83 3.95 -0.32 3.99
C THR A 83 4.81 0.48 4.97
N GLY A 84 4.29 1.66 5.34
CA GLY A 84 4.92 2.55 6.29
C GLY A 84 5.53 3.81 5.66
N HIS A 85 5.86 4.78 6.48
CA HIS A 85 6.51 6.01 6.03
C HIS A 85 7.30 6.66 7.17
N PHE A 86 8.43 7.31 6.84
CA PHE A 86 9.24 8.03 7.82
C PHE A 86 8.47 9.12 8.57
N TYR A 87 7.54 9.74 7.89
CA TYR A 87 6.76 10.85 8.43
C TYR A 87 5.28 10.65 8.10
N ASP A 88 4.42 10.63 9.12
CA ASP A 88 2.97 10.60 8.94
C ASP A 88 2.48 11.97 8.44
N ALA A 89 2.78 12.27 7.18
CA ALA A 89 2.44 13.55 6.55
C ALA A 89 0.93 13.83 6.47
N LEU A 90 0.09 12.84 6.77
CA LEU A 90 -1.37 12.98 6.85
C LEU A 90 -1.86 13.21 8.27
N ASN A 91 -0.96 13.32 9.26
CA ASN A 91 -1.33 13.60 10.64
C ASN A 91 -1.95 14.99 10.76
N THR A 92 -3.27 15.00 10.94
CA THR A 92 -4.07 16.23 10.95
C THR A 92 -3.73 17.16 12.11
N ASP A 93 -3.35 16.61 13.27
CA ASP A 93 -2.98 17.38 14.45
C ASP A 93 -1.65 18.13 14.22
N VAL A 94 -0.68 17.44 13.63
CA VAL A 94 0.60 18.06 13.24
C VAL A 94 0.36 19.12 12.17
N LEU A 95 -0.45 18.82 11.15
CA LEU A 95 -0.80 19.80 10.11
C LEU A 95 -1.48 21.04 10.70
N ALA A 96 -2.42 20.89 11.62
CA ALA A 96 -3.08 21.99 12.30
C ALA A 96 -2.08 22.83 13.11
N ARG A 97 -1.18 22.18 13.87
CA ARG A 97 -0.12 22.84 14.62
C ARG A 97 0.86 23.59 13.73
N ILE A 98 1.28 23.00 12.61
CA ILE A 98 2.15 23.67 11.63
C ILE A 98 1.45 24.89 11.02
N ARG A 99 0.17 24.78 10.66
CA ARG A 99 -0.61 25.89 10.10
C ARG A 99 -0.81 27.05 11.07
N SER A 100 -0.91 26.77 12.36
CA SER A 100 -1.06 27.80 13.39
C SER A 100 0.22 28.59 13.65
N LYS A 101 1.40 28.02 13.35
CA LYS A 101 2.70 28.67 13.52
C LYS A 101 3.00 29.58 12.31
N ARG A 102 3.24 30.88 12.53
CA ARG A 102 3.75 31.79 11.50
C ARG A 102 5.25 31.56 11.30
N TYR A 103 5.59 30.77 10.30
CA TYR A 103 6.99 30.56 9.91
C TYR A 103 7.47 31.72 9.01
N ARG A 104 8.54 32.40 9.46
CA ARG A 104 9.10 33.58 8.76
C ARG A 104 10.31 33.27 7.87
N SER A 105 10.83 32.02 7.85
CA SER A 105 12.06 31.62 7.18
C SER A 105 11.94 30.26 6.49
N LEU A 106 12.66 30.10 5.37
CA LEU A 106 12.76 28.83 4.63
C LEU A 106 13.39 27.70 5.46
N ASP A 107 14.34 28.01 6.35
CA ASP A 107 14.96 27.02 7.24
C ASP A 107 13.95 26.45 8.23
N ASN A 108 13.03 27.29 8.70
CA ASN A 108 11.93 26.82 9.53
C ASN A 108 10.95 25.90 8.78
N TRP A 109 10.87 26.02 7.46
CA TRP A 109 10.02 25.16 6.64
C TRP A 109 10.57 23.75 6.54
N ARG A 110 11.87 23.58 6.34
CA ARG A 110 12.53 22.26 6.30
C ARG A 110 12.38 21.49 7.62
N ASN A 111 12.42 22.19 8.74
CA ASN A 111 12.28 21.58 10.07
C ASN A 111 10.85 21.10 10.37
N LYS A 112 9.85 21.53 9.60
CA LYS A 112 8.45 21.11 9.79
C LYS A 112 8.26 19.61 9.57
N ILE A 113 9.03 19.01 8.66
CA ILE A 113 8.92 17.58 8.37
C ILE A 113 9.25 16.73 9.61
N PHE A 114 10.16 17.21 10.47
CA PHE A 114 10.55 16.53 11.69
C PHE A 114 9.52 16.66 12.83
N GLU A 115 8.45 17.47 12.64
CA GLU A 115 7.35 17.53 13.59
C GLU A 115 6.37 16.36 13.40
N PHE A 116 6.44 15.64 12.28
CA PHE A 116 5.60 14.49 12.01
C PHE A 116 6.19 13.24 12.66
N PRO A 117 5.35 12.42 13.33
CA PRO A 117 5.79 11.13 13.82
C PRO A 117 6.07 10.17 12.65
N SER A 118 6.84 9.13 12.90
CA SER A 118 6.94 8.02 11.97
C SER A 118 5.61 7.27 11.86
N LEU A 119 5.33 6.73 10.69
CA LEU A 119 4.18 5.88 10.43
C LEU A 119 4.66 4.44 10.21
N SER A 120 4.86 3.73 11.33
CA SER A 120 5.14 2.29 11.28
C SER A 120 3.82 1.54 11.29
N ILE A 121 3.56 0.78 10.25
CA ILE A 121 2.35 -0.03 10.08
C ILE A 121 2.73 -1.42 9.57
N PRO A 122 1.90 -2.47 9.81
CA PRO A 122 2.17 -3.80 9.32
C PRO A 122 2.25 -3.83 7.79
N ASN A 123 3.18 -4.63 7.25
CA ASN A 123 3.10 -5.04 5.85
C ASN A 123 1.83 -5.86 5.63
N ILE A 124 1.33 -5.89 4.41
CA ILE A 124 0.04 -6.52 4.10
C ILE A 124 0.26 -7.67 3.14
N ALA A 125 -0.44 -8.76 3.40
CA ALA A 125 -0.56 -9.89 2.49
C ALA A 125 -2.04 -10.18 2.24
N PHE A 126 -2.41 -10.30 0.97
CA PHE A 126 -3.73 -10.66 0.52
C PHE A 126 -3.68 -11.99 -0.24
N HIS A 127 -4.34 -13.01 0.29
CA HIS A 127 -4.51 -14.29 -0.38
C HIS A 127 -5.62 -14.22 -1.43
N ASN A 128 -5.34 -14.72 -2.62
CA ASN A 128 -6.27 -14.76 -3.75
C ASN A 128 -7.18 -15.99 -3.65
N ARG A 129 -8.48 -15.77 -3.53
CA ARG A 129 -9.46 -16.87 -3.41
C ARG A 129 -9.83 -17.54 -4.75
N GLY A 130 -9.24 -17.09 -5.87
CA GLY A 130 -9.53 -17.62 -7.21
C GLY A 130 -10.87 -17.17 -7.80
N ASP A 131 -11.64 -16.34 -7.10
CA ASP A 131 -12.96 -15.83 -7.50
C ASP A 131 -12.98 -14.32 -7.72
N LEU A 132 -11.81 -13.69 -7.92
CA LEU A 132 -11.58 -12.26 -8.02
C LEU A 132 -11.66 -11.51 -6.69
N THR A 133 -11.79 -12.20 -5.57
CA THR A 133 -11.71 -11.61 -4.24
C THR A 133 -10.45 -12.05 -3.51
N PHE A 134 -10.02 -11.23 -2.54
CA PHE A 134 -8.85 -11.50 -1.74
C PHE A 134 -9.19 -11.46 -0.25
N GLU A 135 -8.42 -12.16 0.55
CA GLU A 135 -8.48 -12.14 2.00
C GLU A 135 -7.18 -11.60 2.59
N GLU A 136 -7.26 -10.66 3.52
CA GLU A 136 -6.06 -10.23 4.24
C GLU A 136 -5.59 -11.35 5.19
N VAL A 137 -4.36 -11.81 4.98
CA VAL A 137 -3.76 -12.94 5.69
C VAL A 137 -2.38 -12.62 6.29
N GLY A 138 -2.03 -11.34 6.38
CA GLY A 138 -0.73 -10.88 6.84
C GLY A 138 -0.30 -11.49 8.17
N ASP A 139 -1.21 -11.60 9.14
CA ASP A 139 -0.93 -12.24 10.42
C ASP A 139 -0.66 -13.75 10.30
N LYS A 140 -1.43 -14.42 9.45
CA LYS A 140 -1.31 -15.88 9.27
C LYS A 140 0.01 -16.26 8.61
N TRP A 141 0.50 -15.43 7.69
CA TRP A 141 1.70 -15.68 6.90
C TRP A 141 2.95 -15.00 7.46
N GLY A 142 2.84 -14.32 8.61
CA GLY A 142 3.98 -13.68 9.27
C GLY A 142 4.43 -12.35 8.66
N PHE A 143 3.60 -11.71 7.82
CA PHE A 143 3.89 -10.41 7.21
C PHE A 143 3.46 -9.21 8.04
N SER A 144 2.79 -9.42 9.17
CA SER A 144 2.22 -8.35 10.01
C SER A 144 3.24 -7.60 10.88
N THR A 145 4.53 -7.77 10.64
CA THR A 145 5.54 -7.01 11.38
C THR A 145 5.37 -5.52 11.15
N THR A 146 5.17 -4.77 12.24
CA THR A 146 5.01 -3.33 12.21
C THR A 146 6.35 -2.64 11.99
N ASP A 147 6.51 -2.02 10.82
CA ASP A 147 7.77 -1.43 10.40
C ASP A 147 7.56 -0.30 9.37
N ILE A 148 8.68 0.24 8.87
CA ILE A 148 8.69 1.11 7.70
C ILE A 148 9.40 0.35 6.59
N SER A 149 8.63 -0.26 5.70
CA SER A 149 9.13 -1.05 4.57
C SER A 149 8.81 -0.35 3.25
N HIS A 150 9.78 -0.22 2.36
CA HIS A 150 9.59 0.47 1.09
C HIS A 150 9.81 -0.42 -0.13
N GLY A 151 10.66 -1.41 -0.04
CA GLY A 151 11.03 -2.28 -1.15
C GLY A 151 10.81 -3.74 -0.83
N ILE A 152 10.43 -4.50 -1.86
CA ILE A 152 10.36 -5.95 -1.84
C ILE A 152 11.19 -6.47 -3.01
N ALA A 153 11.95 -7.52 -2.77
CA ALA A 153 12.65 -8.27 -3.80
C ALA A 153 12.32 -9.76 -3.66
N LEU A 154 12.32 -10.46 -4.78
CA LEU A 154 12.11 -11.89 -4.85
C LEU A 154 13.40 -12.57 -5.32
N GLY A 155 13.70 -13.73 -4.78
CA GLY A 155 14.81 -14.56 -5.18
C GLY A 155 14.76 -15.88 -4.46
N ASP A 156 15.29 -16.92 -5.07
CA ASP A 156 15.52 -18.23 -4.44
C ASP A 156 16.88 -18.15 -3.72
N PHE A 157 16.87 -17.87 -2.41
CA PHE A 157 18.10 -17.62 -1.64
C PHE A 157 18.68 -18.89 -1.02
N ASP A 158 17.87 -19.92 -0.84
CA ASP A 158 18.32 -21.21 -0.30
C ASP A 158 18.41 -22.32 -1.36
N ASN A 159 18.06 -22.00 -2.61
CA ASN A 159 18.14 -22.83 -3.80
C ASN A 159 17.26 -24.09 -3.69
N ASP A 160 16.07 -23.93 -3.14
CA ASP A 160 15.07 -24.99 -3.04
C ASP A 160 14.05 -24.99 -4.19
N GLY A 161 14.10 -23.96 -5.05
CA GLY A 161 13.26 -23.82 -6.25
C GLY A 161 12.06 -22.91 -6.06
N ASP A 162 11.78 -22.45 -4.85
CA ASP A 162 10.71 -21.51 -4.55
C ASP A 162 11.26 -20.08 -4.42
N LEU A 163 10.38 -19.09 -4.51
CA LEU A 163 10.79 -17.68 -4.39
C LEU A 163 10.64 -17.18 -2.96
N ASP A 164 11.77 -16.82 -2.38
CA ASP A 164 11.82 -16.10 -1.11
C ASP A 164 11.49 -14.61 -1.26
N ILE A 165 11.01 -14.02 -0.18
CA ILE A 165 10.64 -12.61 -0.12
C ILE A 165 11.57 -11.84 0.81
N VAL A 166 12.20 -10.80 0.29
CA VAL A 166 13.05 -9.89 1.08
C VAL A 166 12.42 -8.50 1.14
N PHE A 167 12.23 -8.00 2.35
CA PHE A 167 11.81 -6.62 2.60
C PHE A 167 13.01 -5.77 3.01
N ASN A 168 13.13 -4.57 2.43
CA ASN A 168 13.99 -3.59 3.05
C ASN A 168 13.23 -2.91 4.19
N ARG A 169 13.85 -2.81 5.35
CA ARG A 169 13.28 -2.19 6.54
C ARG A 169 14.12 -0.96 6.92
N LEU A 170 13.42 0.14 7.17
CA LEU A 170 14.03 1.36 7.69
C LEU A 170 13.86 1.33 9.21
N ASN A 171 14.92 1.47 9.97
CA ASN A 171 14.98 1.39 11.43
C ASN A 171 14.89 -0.04 12.02
N ALA A 172 15.33 -1.04 11.27
CA ALA A 172 15.57 -2.38 11.84
C ALA A 172 16.98 -2.47 12.42
#